data_1afdeea9ee317a9f1cbb22c8021b7fde
#
_entry.id   1afdeea9ee317a9f1cbb22c8021b7fde
#
_cell.length_a   1.000
_cell.length_b   1.000
_cell.length_c   1.000
_cell.angle_alpha   90.00
_cell.angle_beta   90.00
_cell.angle_gamma   90.00
#
_symmetry.space_group_name_H-M   'P 1'
#
loop_
_entity.id
_entity.type
_entity.pdbx_description
1 polymer ?
#
loop_
_entity_poly.entity_id
_entity_poly.type
_entity_poly.pdbx_seq_one_letter_code
_entity_poly.pdbx_strand_id
1 'polypeptide(L)'
;MFRKIYLVLILAGLAAAQTNFEIATKKYLQDMGDKNVPKLYEKSCREDKNAVGCYIAAQLKAYQTYDLKDDEEYARINGEVFDLYKSACDLGYAKACSAAGDFYDSTPSNDNFVVEQDDTEKAAEFYEKACDSNVGEARLKIAKHHDYSSKFADALKYYKLACEAREAEGCYNAADIYESGDGTPKNSAEAAKYYGLACENGLGRGCAKSKKFSK
;
A
#
# COMPACT_ATOMS: atom_id res chain seq x y z
N MET A 1 -4.55 56.74 4.46
CA MET A 1 -4.30 56.12 3.13
C MET A 1 -3.43 54.87 3.20
N PHE A 2 -2.36 54.84 4.01
CA PHE A 2 -1.41 53.73 4.14
C PHE A 2 -1.99 52.44 4.71
N ARG A 3 -3.02 52.50 5.55
CA ARG A 3 -3.63 51.30 6.17
C ARG A 3 -4.42 50.40 5.18
N LYS A 4 -4.96 50.98 4.12
CA LYS A 4 -5.66 50.20 3.06
C LYS A 4 -4.70 49.50 2.10
N ILE A 5 -3.51 50.08 1.87
CA ILE A 5 -2.48 49.50 1.00
C ILE A 5 -1.84 48.29 1.67
N TYR A 6 -1.63 48.33 3.02
CA TYR A 6 -1.12 47.20 3.78
C TYR A 6 -2.10 46.02 3.80
N LEU A 7 -3.42 46.30 3.90
CA LEU A 7 -4.44 45.24 3.88
C LEU A 7 -4.55 44.58 2.49
N VAL A 8 -4.38 45.32 1.43
CA VAL A 8 -4.40 44.80 0.06
C VAL A 8 -3.15 43.99 -0.26
N LEU A 9 -1.99 44.37 0.28
CA LEU A 9 -0.75 43.57 0.17
C LEU A 9 -0.78 42.30 1.03
N ILE A 10 -1.42 42.32 2.18
CA ILE A 10 -1.64 41.14 3.00
C ILE A 10 -2.69 40.22 2.36
N LEU A 11 -3.74 40.74 1.74
CA LEU A 11 -4.74 39.95 1.02
C LEU A 11 -4.22 39.46 -0.34
N ALA A 12 -3.28 40.15 -0.98
CA ALA A 12 -2.59 39.68 -2.20
C ALA A 12 -1.49 38.66 -1.87
N GLY A 13 -0.88 38.73 -0.66
CA GLY A 13 0.04 37.71 -0.15
C GLY A 13 -0.66 36.49 0.46
N LEU A 14 -1.97 36.60 0.76
CA LEU A 14 -2.86 35.55 1.23
C LEU A 14 -3.69 34.90 0.09
N ALA A 15 -3.52 35.29 -1.16
CA ALA A 15 -3.72 34.35 -2.25
C ALA A 15 -2.57 33.35 -2.14
N ALA A 16 -2.74 32.36 -1.25
CA ALA A 16 -1.79 31.27 -1.09
C ALA A 16 -1.48 30.78 -2.51
N ALA A 17 -0.21 30.87 -2.90
CA ALA A 17 0.20 30.33 -4.18
C ALA A 17 -0.32 28.89 -4.22
N GLN A 18 -1.16 28.56 -5.23
CA GLN A 18 -1.71 27.22 -5.35
C GLN A 18 -0.56 26.25 -5.32
N THR A 19 -0.64 25.24 -4.46
CA THR A 19 0.37 24.20 -4.41
C THR A 19 0.41 23.46 -5.74
N ASN A 20 1.55 22.89 -6.10
CA ASN A 20 1.64 22.08 -7.32
C ASN A 20 0.62 20.93 -7.29
N PHE A 21 0.27 20.43 -6.10
CA PHE A 21 -0.75 19.40 -5.91
C PHE A 21 -2.15 19.89 -6.31
N GLU A 22 -2.55 21.07 -5.88
CA GLU A 22 -3.85 21.67 -6.25
C GLU A 22 -3.95 21.95 -7.73
N ILE A 23 -2.87 22.46 -8.34
CA ILE A 23 -2.78 22.70 -9.78
C ILE A 23 -2.90 21.38 -10.54
N ALA A 24 -2.16 20.33 -10.13
CA ALA A 24 -2.21 19.00 -10.73
C ALA A 24 -3.61 18.39 -10.65
N THR A 25 -4.22 18.45 -9.46
CA THR A 25 -5.56 17.90 -9.22
C THR A 25 -6.63 18.60 -10.04
N LYS A 26 -6.59 19.93 -10.08
CA LYS A 26 -7.52 20.72 -10.89
C LYS A 26 -7.39 20.36 -12.38
N LYS A 27 -6.17 20.24 -12.87
CA LYS A 27 -5.91 19.90 -14.26
C LYS A 27 -6.34 18.47 -14.60
N TYR A 28 -6.08 17.51 -13.72
CA TYR A 28 -6.54 16.12 -13.85
C TYR A 28 -8.07 16.04 -13.95
N LEU A 29 -8.80 16.81 -13.11
CA LEU A 29 -10.27 16.85 -13.15
C LEU A 29 -10.83 17.51 -14.42
N GLN A 30 -10.07 18.40 -15.04
CA GLN A 30 -10.47 19.05 -16.29
C GLN A 30 -10.18 18.17 -17.52
N ASP A 31 -9.06 17.49 -17.53
CA ASP A 31 -8.63 16.60 -18.61
C ASP A 31 -7.75 15.47 -18.04
N MET A 32 -8.34 14.30 -17.85
CA MET A 32 -7.64 13.10 -17.34
C MET A 32 -6.55 12.60 -18.31
N GLY A 33 -6.62 12.98 -19.58
CA GLY A 33 -5.65 12.60 -20.62
C GLY A 33 -4.49 13.60 -20.80
N ASP A 34 -4.47 14.70 -20.05
CA ASP A 34 -3.39 15.69 -20.20
C ASP A 34 -2.03 15.11 -19.78
N LYS A 35 -1.12 15.01 -20.76
CA LYS A 35 0.23 14.45 -20.60
C LYS A 35 1.12 15.22 -19.62
N ASN A 36 0.72 16.42 -19.18
CA ASN A 36 1.47 17.20 -18.19
C ASN A 36 1.05 16.89 -16.75
N VAL A 37 -0.07 16.25 -16.53
CA VAL A 37 -0.57 15.93 -15.19
C VAL A 37 0.43 15.10 -14.37
N PRO A 38 1.05 14.03 -14.90
CA PRO A 38 2.07 13.29 -14.15
C PRO A 38 3.23 14.17 -13.67
N LYS A 39 3.75 15.05 -14.56
CA LYS A 39 4.85 15.98 -14.21
C LYS A 39 4.47 16.98 -13.13
N LEU A 40 3.21 17.42 -13.09
CA LEU A 40 2.72 18.30 -12.03
C LEU A 40 2.65 17.61 -10.69
N TYR A 41 2.24 16.34 -10.63
CA TYR A 41 2.29 15.55 -9.40
C TYR A 41 3.72 15.23 -8.97
N GLU A 42 4.64 14.95 -9.90
CA GLU A 42 6.07 14.83 -9.59
C GLU A 42 6.64 16.12 -9.00
N LYS A 43 6.24 17.27 -9.54
CA LYS A 43 6.64 18.58 -9.01
C LYS A 43 6.08 18.80 -7.61
N SER A 44 4.82 18.44 -7.37
CA SER A 44 4.22 18.46 -6.04
C SER A 44 4.98 17.56 -5.05
N CYS A 45 5.41 16.40 -5.49
CA CYS A 45 6.24 15.50 -4.69
C CYS A 45 7.56 16.15 -4.29
N ARG A 46 8.28 16.71 -5.25
CA ARG A 46 9.65 17.22 -5.04
C ARG A 46 9.69 18.57 -4.32
N GLU A 47 8.82 19.49 -4.71
CA GLU A 47 8.84 20.88 -4.22
C GLU A 47 7.93 21.07 -3.01
N ASP A 48 6.68 20.58 -3.07
CA ASP A 48 5.70 20.75 -1.98
C ASP A 48 5.85 19.70 -0.88
N LYS A 49 6.68 18.66 -1.08
CA LYS A 49 6.81 17.50 -0.17
C LYS A 49 5.44 16.85 0.11
N ASN A 50 4.59 16.79 -0.89
CA ASN A 50 3.24 16.25 -0.76
C ASN A 50 3.24 14.74 -0.98
N ALA A 51 3.07 13.97 0.10
CA ALA A 51 3.09 12.51 0.06
C ALA A 51 2.06 11.90 -0.90
N VAL A 52 0.86 12.47 -0.95
CA VAL A 52 -0.20 12.00 -1.87
C VAL A 52 0.17 12.33 -3.31
N GLY A 53 0.79 13.50 -3.55
CA GLY A 53 1.32 13.89 -4.86
C GLY A 53 2.39 12.91 -5.36
N CYS A 54 3.32 12.49 -4.49
CA CYS A 54 4.31 11.47 -4.80
C CYS A 54 3.64 10.14 -5.19
N TYR A 55 2.66 9.70 -4.40
CA TYR A 55 1.96 8.45 -4.64
C TYR A 55 1.18 8.45 -5.97
N ILE A 56 0.45 9.54 -6.27
CA ILE A 56 -0.29 9.68 -7.53
C ILE A 56 0.68 9.74 -8.72
N ALA A 57 1.80 10.49 -8.59
CA ALA A 57 2.83 10.51 -9.62
C ALA A 57 3.37 9.13 -9.93
N ALA A 58 3.65 8.32 -8.89
CA ALA A 58 4.10 6.94 -9.04
C ALA A 58 3.08 6.09 -9.80
N GLN A 59 1.80 6.16 -9.42
CA GLN A 59 0.74 5.40 -10.08
C GLN A 59 0.56 5.78 -11.55
N LEU A 60 0.56 7.08 -11.86
CA LEU A 60 0.43 7.56 -13.24
C LEU A 60 1.64 7.16 -14.09
N LYS A 61 2.83 7.13 -13.50
CA LYS A 61 4.05 6.70 -14.18
C LYS A 61 4.06 5.18 -14.38
N ALA A 62 3.66 4.40 -13.39
CA ALA A 62 3.53 2.94 -13.50
C ALA A 62 2.54 2.55 -14.60
N TYR A 63 1.44 3.30 -14.77
CA TYR A 63 0.51 3.04 -15.87
C TYR A 63 1.15 3.20 -17.25
N GLN A 64 2.16 4.05 -17.40
CA GLN A 64 2.87 4.24 -18.67
C GLN A 64 3.76 3.04 -19.04
N THR A 65 4.12 2.18 -18.10
CA THR A 65 4.97 1.01 -18.36
C THR A 65 4.21 -0.16 -18.98
N TYR A 66 2.88 -0.14 -18.96
CA TYR A 66 2.06 -1.29 -19.38
C TYR A 66 2.25 -1.69 -20.85
N ASP A 67 2.51 -0.73 -21.73
CA ASP A 67 2.69 -0.98 -23.18
C ASP A 67 4.18 -0.92 -23.62
N LEU A 68 5.13 -0.78 -22.69
CA LEU A 68 6.54 -0.72 -23.01
C LEU A 68 7.07 -2.10 -23.42
N LYS A 69 7.81 -2.12 -24.53
CA LYS A 69 8.46 -3.33 -25.06
C LYS A 69 9.99 -3.29 -24.90
N ASP A 70 10.52 -2.17 -24.47
CA ASP A 70 11.93 -1.96 -24.24
C ASP A 70 12.25 -2.20 -22.77
N ASP A 71 13.06 -3.23 -22.52
CA ASP A 71 13.38 -3.67 -21.15
C ASP A 71 14.22 -2.64 -20.38
N GLU A 72 15.10 -1.89 -21.06
CA GLU A 72 15.91 -0.85 -20.41
C GLU A 72 15.03 0.34 -20.00
N GLU A 73 14.14 0.77 -20.89
CA GLU A 73 13.20 1.85 -20.59
C GLU A 73 12.22 1.42 -19.51
N TYR A 74 11.72 0.18 -19.55
CA TYR A 74 10.87 -0.40 -18.52
C TYR A 74 11.57 -0.38 -17.15
N ALA A 75 12.80 -0.89 -17.05
CA ALA A 75 13.56 -0.91 -15.81
C ALA A 75 13.83 0.52 -15.27
N ARG A 76 14.19 1.46 -16.14
CA ARG A 76 14.41 2.85 -15.78
C ARG A 76 13.15 3.50 -15.18
N ILE A 77 12.01 3.35 -15.86
CA ILE A 77 10.74 3.96 -15.39
C ILE A 77 10.29 3.31 -14.08
N ASN A 78 10.44 2.00 -13.95
CA ASN A 78 10.10 1.31 -12.70
C ASN A 78 10.99 1.77 -11.52
N GLY A 79 12.28 2.02 -11.75
CA GLY A 79 13.13 2.65 -10.75
C GLY A 79 12.61 4.02 -10.30
N GLU A 80 12.16 4.86 -11.24
CA GLU A 80 11.56 6.16 -10.92
C GLU A 80 10.22 6.02 -10.17
N VAL A 81 9.41 5.00 -10.51
CA VAL A 81 8.16 4.67 -9.80
C VAL A 81 8.45 4.27 -8.36
N PHE A 82 9.45 3.41 -8.15
CA PHE A 82 9.88 3.01 -6.82
C PHE A 82 10.33 4.21 -5.98
N ASP A 83 11.16 5.09 -6.52
CA ASP A 83 11.65 6.29 -5.83
C ASP A 83 10.50 7.23 -5.41
N LEU A 84 9.46 7.33 -6.22
CA LEU A 84 8.27 8.12 -5.91
C LEU A 84 7.44 7.46 -4.79
N TYR A 85 7.23 6.14 -4.82
CA TYR A 85 6.56 5.43 -3.73
C TYR A 85 7.36 5.51 -2.43
N LYS A 86 8.68 5.32 -2.52
CA LYS A 86 9.57 5.46 -1.36
C LYS A 86 9.50 6.88 -0.78
N SER A 87 9.53 7.91 -1.61
CA SER A 87 9.38 9.30 -1.17
C SER A 87 8.05 9.55 -0.48
N ALA A 88 6.95 9.02 -1.01
CA ALA A 88 5.63 9.11 -0.39
C ALA A 88 5.57 8.36 0.96
N CYS A 89 6.21 7.21 1.05
CA CYS A 89 6.34 6.43 2.29
C CYS A 89 7.13 7.19 3.34
N ASP A 90 8.28 7.75 2.98
CA ASP A 90 9.13 8.53 3.89
C ASP A 90 8.42 9.82 4.38
N LEU A 91 7.44 10.31 3.62
CA LEU A 91 6.53 11.40 4.01
C LEU A 91 5.30 10.92 4.80
N GLY A 92 5.24 9.64 5.19
CA GLY A 92 4.19 9.07 6.05
C GLY A 92 2.93 8.57 5.32
N TYR A 93 2.95 8.40 4.01
CA TYR A 93 1.80 7.86 3.28
C TYR A 93 1.83 6.32 3.25
N ALA A 94 1.13 5.70 4.18
CA ALA A 94 1.16 4.25 4.41
C ALA A 94 0.89 3.38 3.17
N LYS A 95 -0.03 3.79 2.30
CA LYS A 95 -0.29 3.04 1.04
C LYS A 95 0.93 3.01 0.13
N ALA A 96 1.75 4.06 0.16
CA ALA A 96 2.97 4.11 -0.62
C ALA A 96 4.05 3.20 -0.01
N CYS A 97 4.07 3.05 1.32
CA CYS A 97 4.95 2.09 1.97
C CYS A 97 4.61 0.65 1.53
N SER A 98 3.32 0.30 1.51
CA SER A 98 2.89 -1.00 0.99
C SER A 98 3.31 -1.19 -0.48
N ALA A 99 3.08 -0.19 -1.33
CA ALA A 99 3.47 -0.23 -2.74
C ALA A 99 4.99 -0.32 -2.93
N ALA A 100 5.79 0.36 -2.11
CA ALA A 100 7.25 0.25 -2.14
C ALA A 100 7.73 -1.15 -1.70
N GLY A 101 7.05 -1.77 -0.72
CA GLY A 101 7.32 -3.15 -0.31
C GLY A 101 7.08 -4.15 -1.43
N ASP A 102 6.06 -3.92 -2.27
CA ASP A 102 5.73 -4.80 -3.40
C ASP A 102 6.88 -4.89 -4.44
N PHE A 103 7.75 -3.89 -4.50
CA PHE A 103 8.94 -3.95 -5.36
C PHE A 103 10.00 -4.95 -4.87
N TYR A 104 10.01 -5.28 -3.60
CA TYR A 104 10.92 -6.26 -3.01
C TYR A 104 10.26 -7.62 -2.76
N ASP A 105 8.94 -7.72 -2.98
CA ASP A 105 8.18 -8.94 -2.80
C ASP A 105 8.14 -9.71 -4.13
N SER A 106 9.02 -10.70 -4.26
CA SER A 106 9.11 -11.59 -5.42
C SER A 106 8.09 -12.73 -5.39
N THR A 107 7.01 -12.61 -4.60
CA THR A 107 5.98 -13.64 -4.64
C THR A 107 5.42 -13.79 -6.06
N PRO A 108 5.10 -15.04 -6.52
CA PRO A 108 4.73 -15.31 -7.92
C PRO A 108 3.49 -14.60 -8.46
N SER A 109 2.84 -13.79 -7.63
CA SER A 109 1.69 -12.98 -8.04
C SER A 109 2.06 -11.63 -8.66
N ASN A 110 3.33 -11.27 -8.68
CA ASN A 110 3.83 -10.00 -9.19
C ASN A 110 4.69 -10.22 -10.45
N ASP A 111 4.03 -10.43 -11.60
CA ASP A 111 4.69 -10.70 -12.90
C ASP A 111 5.51 -9.53 -13.46
N ASN A 112 5.67 -8.41 -12.72
CA ASN A 112 6.05 -7.15 -13.33
C ASN A 112 7.27 -6.43 -12.78
N PHE A 113 8.03 -6.99 -11.83
CA PHE A 113 9.28 -6.32 -11.46
C PHE A 113 10.33 -7.28 -10.90
N VAL A 114 11.43 -7.41 -11.63
CA VAL A 114 12.65 -8.04 -11.15
C VAL A 114 13.48 -6.95 -10.48
N VAL A 115 13.38 -6.82 -9.16
CA VAL A 115 14.53 -6.37 -8.39
C VAL A 115 15.51 -7.54 -8.43
N GLU A 116 16.74 -7.31 -8.83
CA GLU A 116 17.78 -8.37 -8.97
C GLU A 116 18.10 -9.13 -7.67
N GLN A 117 17.40 -8.84 -6.59
CA GLN A 117 17.47 -9.53 -5.31
C GLN A 117 16.07 -9.61 -4.70
N ASP A 118 15.62 -10.84 -4.51
CA ASP A 118 14.58 -11.18 -3.55
C ASP A 118 15.02 -10.69 -2.18
N ASP A 119 14.66 -9.46 -1.84
CA ASP A 119 14.99 -8.83 -0.57
C ASP A 119 13.73 -8.76 0.29
N THR A 120 13.25 -9.95 0.66
CA THR A 120 12.06 -10.11 1.49
C THR A 120 12.19 -9.40 2.84
N GLU A 121 13.41 -9.16 3.33
CA GLU A 121 13.61 -8.35 4.55
C GLU A 121 13.29 -6.89 4.31
N LYS A 122 13.70 -6.32 3.17
CA LYS A 122 13.32 -4.94 2.81
C LYS A 122 11.83 -4.81 2.54
N ALA A 123 11.20 -5.79 1.89
CA ALA A 123 9.76 -5.80 1.73
C ALA A 123 9.06 -5.71 3.10
N ALA A 124 9.50 -6.52 4.07
CA ALA A 124 8.96 -6.52 5.42
C ALA A 124 9.11 -5.15 6.10
N GLU A 125 10.28 -4.48 5.99
CA GLU A 125 10.48 -3.15 6.56
C GLU A 125 9.48 -2.10 6.01
N PHE A 126 9.19 -2.14 4.72
CA PHE A 126 8.20 -1.25 4.11
C PHE A 126 6.79 -1.59 4.55
N TYR A 127 6.44 -2.88 4.63
CA TYR A 127 5.13 -3.31 5.11
C TYR A 127 4.93 -2.97 6.59
N GLU A 128 5.97 -3.04 7.44
CA GLU A 128 5.91 -2.59 8.83
C GLU A 128 5.60 -1.11 8.94
N LYS A 129 6.27 -0.25 8.17
CA LYS A 129 5.94 1.19 8.11
C LYS A 129 4.48 1.43 7.69
N ALA A 130 3.94 0.61 6.78
CA ALA A 130 2.54 0.69 6.38
C ALA A 130 1.58 0.22 7.48
N CYS A 131 1.97 -0.80 8.26
CA CYS A 131 1.16 -1.34 9.37
C CYS A 131 0.88 -0.34 10.48
N ASP A 132 1.82 0.56 10.78
CA ASP A 132 1.68 1.59 11.81
C ASP A 132 0.49 2.53 11.53
N SER A 133 0.09 2.66 10.27
CA SER A 133 -1.05 3.47 9.86
C SER A 133 -2.37 2.69 9.70
N ASN A 134 -2.46 1.49 10.28
CA ASN A 134 -3.67 0.65 10.29
C ASN A 134 -4.16 0.19 8.89
N VAL A 135 -3.25 -0.01 7.95
CA VAL A 135 -3.58 -0.52 6.61
C VAL A 135 -3.71 -2.04 6.68
N GLY A 136 -4.91 -2.58 6.56
CA GLY A 136 -5.19 -4.02 6.65
C GLY A 136 -4.40 -4.84 5.62
N GLU A 137 -4.34 -4.35 4.40
CA GLU A 137 -3.58 -4.96 3.31
C GLU A 137 -2.08 -5.11 3.64
N ALA A 138 -1.45 -4.08 4.22
CA ALA A 138 -0.05 -4.15 4.63
C ALA A 138 0.18 -5.21 5.72
N ARG A 139 -0.75 -5.31 6.68
CA ARG A 139 -0.71 -6.36 7.72
C ARG A 139 -0.83 -7.75 7.13
N LEU A 140 -1.67 -7.90 6.10
CA LEU A 140 -1.80 -9.17 5.39
C LEU A 140 -0.51 -9.54 4.64
N LYS A 141 0.14 -8.58 3.99
CA LYS A 141 1.40 -8.79 3.28
C LYS A 141 2.53 -9.21 4.21
N ILE A 142 2.73 -8.49 5.32
CA ILE A 142 3.76 -8.87 6.30
C ILE A 142 3.45 -10.23 6.97
N ALA A 143 2.16 -10.55 7.20
CA ALA A 143 1.77 -11.85 7.70
C ALA A 143 2.16 -12.95 6.73
N LYS A 144 1.88 -12.80 5.43
CA LYS A 144 2.26 -13.74 4.38
C LYS A 144 3.78 -13.89 4.29
N HIS A 145 4.54 -12.81 4.43
CA HIS A 145 6.00 -12.86 4.47
C HIS A 145 6.53 -13.73 5.65
N HIS A 146 6.00 -13.51 6.85
CA HIS A 146 6.36 -14.36 8.01
C HIS A 146 5.95 -15.82 7.83
N ASP A 147 4.78 -16.06 7.25
CA ASP A 147 4.26 -17.40 6.96
C ASP A 147 5.18 -18.15 5.98
N TYR A 148 5.53 -17.49 4.87
CA TYR A 148 6.49 -18.02 3.89
C TYR A 148 7.86 -18.36 4.52
N SER A 149 8.32 -17.52 5.45
CA SER A 149 9.56 -17.74 6.22
C SER A 149 9.41 -18.73 7.38
N SER A 150 8.27 -19.44 7.48
CA SER A 150 7.94 -20.38 8.57
C SER A 150 7.97 -19.76 9.96
N LYS A 151 7.86 -18.45 10.07
CA LYS A 151 7.73 -17.69 11.34
C LYS A 151 6.25 -17.62 11.74
N PHE A 152 5.60 -18.76 11.90
CA PHE A 152 4.14 -18.89 12.06
C PHE A 152 3.55 -18.11 13.25
N ALA A 153 4.29 -17.98 14.35
CA ALA A 153 3.82 -17.21 15.52
C ALA A 153 3.71 -15.71 15.17
N ASP A 154 4.68 -15.16 14.43
CA ASP A 154 4.64 -13.78 13.94
C ASP A 154 3.58 -13.62 12.86
N ALA A 155 3.49 -14.57 11.92
CA ALA A 155 2.45 -14.60 10.91
C ALA A 155 1.05 -14.54 11.54
N LEU A 156 0.79 -15.37 12.56
CA LEU A 156 -0.48 -15.38 13.29
C LEU A 156 -0.82 -14.03 13.89
N LYS A 157 0.17 -13.34 14.49
CA LYS A 157 -0.01 -12.00 15.05
C LYS A 157 -0.52 -11.03 13.98
N TYR A 158 0.14 -10.97 12.83
CA TYR A 158 -0.22 -10.03 11.76
C TYR A 158 -1.48 -10.45 11.01
N TYR A 159 -1.75 -11.76 10.82
CA TYR A 159 -3.04 -12.23 10.28
C TYR A 159 -4.22 -11.83 11.17
N LYS A 160 -4.08 -11.88 12.48
CA LYS A 160 -5.13 -11.40 13.40
C LYS A 160 -5.34 -9.88 13.24
N LEU A 161 -4.28 -9.09 13.18
CA LEU A 161 -4.38 -7.66 12.94
C LEU A 161 -5.01 -7.31 11.58
N ALA A 162 -4.71 -8.10 10.54
CA ALA A 162 -5.37 -7.97 9.23
C ALA A 162 -6.87 -8.32 9.33
N CYS A 163 -7.20 -9.39 10.06
CA CYS A 163 -8.58 -9.79 10.32
C CYS A 163 -9.38 -8.70 11.07
N GLU A 164 -8.80 -8.05 12.06
CA GLU A 164 -9.40 -6.90 12.77
C GLU A 164 -9.67 -5.72 11.81
N ALA A 165 -8.83 -5.55 10.80
CA ALA A 165 -9.04 -4.58 9.72
C ALA A 165 -10.00 -5.07 8.62
N ARG A 166 -10.70 -6.18 8.85
CA ARG A 166 -11.69 -6.81 7.95
C ARG A 166 -11.09 -7.44 6.68
N GLU A 167 -9.78 -7.70 6.66
CA GLU A 167 -9.17 -8.51 5.61
C GLU A 167 -9.57 -9.98 5.77
N ALA A 168 -10.45 -10.45 4.90
CA ALA A 168 -11.02 -11.79 4.99
C ALA A 168 -9.97 -12.90 4.89
N GLU A 169 -8.91 -12.69 4.09
CA GLU A 169 -7.77 -13.62 4.00
C GLU A 169 -6.97 -13.67 5.29
N GLY A 170 -6.80 -12.54 5.99
CA GLY A 170 -6.16 -12.50 7.30
C GLY A 170 -6.89 -13.37 8.32
N CYS A 171 -8.23 -13.28 8.35
CA CYS A 171 -9.05 -14.14 9.19
C CYS A 171 -8.87 -15.61 8.82
N TYR A 172 -8.93 -15.93 7.53
CA TYR A 172 -8.81 -17.31 7.05
C TYR A 172 -7.47 -17.93 7.40
N ASN A 173 -6.37 -17.24 7.14
CA ASN A 173 -5.03 -17.76 7.41
C ASN A 173 -4.72 -17.87 8.94
N ALA A 174 -5.26 -16.94 9.74
CA ALA A 174 -5.21 -17.10 11.20
C ALA A 174 -5.92 -18.37 11.66
N ALA A 175 -7.07 -18.71 11.06
CA ALA A 175 -7.79 -19.94 11.33
C ALA A 175 -7.02 -21.19 10.91
N ASP A 176 -6.36 -21.17 9.73
CA ASP A 176 -5.55 -22.28 9.26
C ASP A 176 -4.38 -22.57 10.23
N ILE A 177 -3.72 -21.54 10.75
CA ILE A 177 -2.64 -21.70 11.77
C ILE A 177 -3.19 -22.33 13.06
N TYR A 178 -4.35 -21.95 13.54
CA TYR A 178 -4.98 -22.58 14.71
C TYR A 178 -5.43 -24.01 14.41
N GLU A 179 -5.86 -24.32 13.19
CA GLU A 179 -6.26 -25.68 12.76
C GLU A 179 -5.03 -26.60 12.63
N SER A 180 -3.93 -26.11 12.06
CA SER A 180 -2.68 -26.88 11.88
C SER A 180 -1.90 -27.03 13.18
N GLY A 181 -1.85 -25.97 13.99
CA GLY A 181 -1.04 -25.88 15.19
C GLY A 181 0.40 -25.44 14.91
N ASP A 182 0.66 -24.85 13.74
CA ASP A 182 1.96 -24.31 13.38
C ASP A 182 2.22 -23.00 14.17
N GLY A 183 3.33 -22.94 14.92
CA GLY A 183 3.68 -21.79 15.75
C GLY A 183 2.76 -21.50 16.96
N THR A 184 1.68 -22.26 17.13
CA THR A 184 0.76 -22.18 18.27
C THR A 184 0.11 -23.55 18.54
N PRO A 185 -0.33 -23.87 19.75
CA PRO A 185 -1.10 -25.10 19.99
C PRO A 185 -2.38 -25.12 19.17
N LYS A 186 -2.72 -26.31 18.61
CA LYS A 186 -3.99 -26.52 17.91
C LYS A 186 -5.18 -26.05 18.76
N ASN A 187 -6.07 -25.23 18.12
CA ASN A 187 -7.25 -24.72 18.80
C ASN A 187 -8.43 -24.66 17.83
N SER A 188 -9.23 -25.73 17.83
CA SER A 188 -10.40 -25.83 16.93
C SER A 188 -11.45 -24.76 17.20
N ALA A 189 -11.57 -24.26 18.43
CA ALA A 189 -12.52 -23.19 18.75
C ALA A 189 -12.11 -21.85 18.14
N GLU A 190 -10.82 -21.49 18.27
CA GLU A 190 -10.29 -20.29 17.60
C GLU A 190 -10.32 -20.45 16.09
N ALA A 191 -9.95 -21.62 15.54
CA ALA A 191 -10.05 -21.88 14.10
C ALA A 191 -11.49 -21.65 13.59
N ALA A 192 -12.50 -22.22 14.26
CA ALA A 192 -13.91 -22.02 13.91
C ALA A 192 -14.33 -20.55 13.94
N LYS A 193 -13.93 -19.82 14.96
CA LYS A 193 -14.18 -18.39 15.12
C LYS A 193 -13.60 -17.60 13.96
N TYR A 194 -12.32 -17.77 13.66
CA TYR A 194 -11.65 -17.02 12.60
C TYR A 194 -12.13 -17.40 11.19
N TYR A 195 -12.50 -18.68 10.93
CA TYR A 195 -13.19 -19.05 9.69
C TYR A 195 -14.57 -18.39 9.60
N GLY A 196 -15.30 -18.25 10.71
CA GLY A 196 -16.55 -17.50 10.77
C GLY A 196 -16.36 -16.04 10.37
N LEU A 197 -15.37 -15.36 10.93
CA LEU A 197 -15.02 -13.97 10.58
C LEU A 197 -14.59 -13.84 9.12
N ALA A 198 -13.86 -14.80 8.56
CA ALA A 198 -13.53 -14.81 7.14
C ALA A 198 -14.79 -14.92 6.26
N CYS A 199 -15.76 -15.72 6.67
CA CYS A 199 -17.07 -15.82 6.01
C CYS A 199 -17.85 -14.51 6.06
N GLU A 200 -17.92 -13.89 7.24
CA GLU A 200 -18.62 -12.60 7.45
C GLU A 200 -17.99 -11.47 6.62
N ASN A 201 -16.67 -11.53 6.42
CA ASN A 201 -15.93 -10.58 5.57
C ASN A 201 -15.98 -10.95 4.07
N GLY A 202 -16.80 -11.92 3.67
CA GLY A 202 -17.10 -12.23 2.28
C GLY A 202 -16.27 -13.35 1.64
N LEU A 203 -15.42 -14.07 2.40
CA LEU A 203 -14.60 -15.15 1.86
C LEU A 203 -15.38 -16.48 1.88
N GLY A 204 -15.90 -16.92 0.72
CA GLY A 204 -16.70 -18.12 0.60
C GLY A 204 -16.04 -19.42 1.11
N ARG A 205 -14.71 -19.56 0.93
CA ARG A 205 -13.95 -20.69 1.51
C ARG A 205 -13.96 -20.70 3.04
N GLY A 206 -14.01 -19.53 3.68
CA GLY A 206 -14.17 -19.37 5.12
C GLY A 206 -15.53 -19.92 5.59
N CYS A 207 -16.61 -19.63 4.84
CA CYS A 207 -17.94 -20.20 5.14
C CYS A 207 -17.97 -21.73 5.06
N ALA A 208 -17.28 -22.29 4.06
CA ALA A 208 -17.20 -23.74 3.88
C ALA A 208 -16.45 -24.41 5.04
N LYS A 209 -15.34 -23.82 5.50
CA LYS A 209 -14.55 -24.29 6.64
C LYS A 209 -15.32 -24.13 7.96
N SER A 210 -15.91 -22.97 8.24
CA SER A 210 -16.68 -22.70 9.47
C SER A 210 -17.78 -23.73 9.70
N LYS A 211 -18.51 -24.14 8.66
CA LYS A 211 -19.55 -25.18 8.74
C LYS A 211 -19.03 -26.55 9.19
N LYS A 212 -17.75 -26.88 8.99
CA LYS A 212 -17.17 -28.14 9.44
C LYS A 212 -16.97 -28.17 10.95
N PHE A 213 -16.75 -27.03 11.57
CA PHE A 213 -16.55 -26.89 13.01
C PHE A 213 -17.85 -26.70 13.79
N SER A 214 -18.97 -26.47 13.09
CA SER A 214 -20.30 -26.29 13.71
C SER A 214 -21.07 -27.61 13.88
N LYS A 215 -20.44 -28.74 13.55
CA LYS A 215 -20.95 -30.09 13.74
C LYS A 215 -20.32 -30.75 14.95
#